data_ebd47a6581b7c521dff6a65854fa342c
#
_entry.id   ebd47a6581b7c521dff6a65854fa342c
#
_cell.length_a   1.000
_cell.length_b   1.000
_cell.length_c   1.000
_cell.angle_alpha   90.00
_cell.angle_beta   90.00
_cell.angle_gamma   90.00
#
_symmetry.space_group_name_H-M   'P 1'
#
loop_
_entity.id
_entity.type
_entity.pdbx_description
1 polymer ?
#
loop_
_entity_poly.entity_id
_entity_poly.type
_entity_poly.pdbx_seq_one_letter_code
_entity_poly.pdbx_strand_id
1 'polypeptide(L)'
;LAMPSYGLTPAFLATGDSFYTAASDSIDARSTALVAAIEATAQQDRDHHLARTSYAAFRRVARTVVPAGPGRIALGLDELPPHRMDALVESAERILTRAQTEPYAALLASATYDVERLTETLAAVRALAASITAREVAARDAKHATEARNAAFDNLRTFINQVRVLVSAMLRL
;
A
#
# COMPACT_ATOMS: atom_id res chain seq x y z
N LEU A 1 -12.57 33.14 44.67
CA LEU A 1 -13.46 33.13 43.48
C LEU A 1 -13.88 31.71 43.26
N ALA A 2 -15.17 31.39 43.51
CA ALA A 2 -15.72 30.05 43.40
C ALA A 2 -15.94 29.72 41.90
N MET A 3 -14.89 29.24 41.20
CA MET A 3 -14.99 28.73 39.82
C MET A 3 -16.01 27.58 39.64
N PRO A 4 -16.35 26.74 40.63
CA PRO A 4 -17.29 25.65 40.47
C PRO A 4 -18.73 26.08 40.09
N SER A 5 -19.15 27.30 40.42
CA SER A 5 -20.52 27.76 40.18
C SER A 5 -20.84 28.05 38.71
N TYR A 6 -19.87 28.08 37.83
CA TYR A 6 -20.04 28.39 36.41
C TYR A 6 -19.79 27.21 35.45
N GLY A 7 -19.65 25.98 35.99
CA GLY A 7 -19.43 24.79 35.17
C GLY A 7 -17.97 24.55 34.74
N LEU A 8 -17.02 25.45 35.04
CA LEU A 8 -15.60 25.27 34.78
C LEU A 8 -14.96 24.44 35.91
N THR A 9 -15.31 23.19 36.00
CA THR A 9 -14.75 22.26 36.99
C THR A 9 -13.37 21.72 36.54
N PRO A 10 -12.52 21.24 37.49
CA PRO A 10 -11.28 20.56 37.11
C PRO A 10 -11.51 19.37 36.14
N ALA A 11 -12.61 18.64 36.31
CA ALA A 11 -12.98 17.55 35.41
C ALA A 11 -13.32 18.05 33.98
N PHE A 12 -14.00 19.19 33.87
CA PHE A 12 -14.29 19.81 32.57
C PHE A 12 -12.98 20.23 31.88
N LEU A 13 -12.03 20.85 32.61
CA LEU A 13 -10.74 21.26 32.05
C LEU A 13 -9.92 20.02 31.63
N ALA A 14 -9.88 18.98 32.44
CA ALA A 14 -9.21 17.71 32.09
C ALA A 14 -9.78 17.08 30.81
N THR A 15 -11.08 17.23 30.54
CA THR A 15 -11.71 16.82 29.27
C THR A 15 -11.14 17.63 28.09
N GLY A 16 -10.92 18.94 28.28
CA GLY A 16 -10.27 19.78 27.28
C GLY A 16 -8.85 19.35 26.97
N ASP A 17 -8.06 19.04 28.01
CA ASP A 17 -6.70 18.52 27.84
C ASP A 17 -6.67 17.20 27.08
N SER A 18 -7.64 16.31 27.35
CA SER A 18 -7.75 15.04 26.63
C SER A 18 -8.09 15.24 25.14
N PHE A 19 -8.98 16.18 24.79
CA PHE A 19 -9.27 16.51 23.39
C PHE A 19 -8.09 17.16 22.69
N TYR A 20 -7.35 18.03 23.39
CA TYR A 20 -6.14 18.62 22.83
C TYR A 20 -5.08 17.56 22.54
N THR A 21 -4.82 16.67 23.50
CA THR A 21 -3.86 15.57 23.33
C THR A 21 -4.28 14.66 22.16
N ALA A 22 -5.56 14.25 22.12
CA ALA A 22 -6.07 13.43 21.03
C ALA A 22 -5.94 14.11 19.65
N ALA A 23 -6.17 15.43 19.58
CA ALA A 23 -5.97 16.19 18.35
C ALA A 23 -4.49 16.25 17.94
N SER A 24 -3.59 16.47 18.89
CA SER A 24 -2.14 16.49 18.65
C SER A 24 -1.64 15.13 18.17
N ASP A 25 -1.96 14.05 18.87
CA ASP A 25 -1.56 12.68 18.53
C ASP A 25 -2.09 12.27 17.13
N SER A 26 -3.28 12.74 16.78
CA SER A 26 -3.88 12.47 15.47
C SER A 26 -3.15 13.13 14.30
N ILE A 27 -2.46 14.24 14.52
CA ILE A 27 -1.59 14.89 13.51
C ILE A 27 -0.39 13.99 13.21
N ASP A 28 0.28 13.50 14.26
CA ASP A 28 1.46 12.67 14.13
C ASP A 28 1.12 11.31 13.50
N ALA A 29 0.02 10.70 13.95
CA ALA A 29 -0.49 9.46 13.37
C ALA A 29 -0.80 9.61 11.86
N ARG A 30 -1.46 10.74 11.48
CA ARG A 30 -1.73 11.02 10.06
C ARG A 30 -0.45 11.23 9.26
N SER A 31 0.51 11.97 9.81
CA SER A 31 1.80 12.22 9.14
C SER A 31 2.52 10.91 8.87
N THR A 32 2.60 10.04 9.88
CA THR A 32 3.22 8.70 9.76
C THR A 32 2.52 7.84 8.70
N ALA A 33 1.19 7.80 8.71
CA ALA A 33 0.42 7.02 7.75
C ALA A 33 0.58 7.54 6.30
N LEU A 34 0.68 8.86 6.10
CA LEU A 34 0.93 9.45 4.78
C LEU A 34 2.33 9.11 4.26
N VAL A 35 3.35 9.18 5.11
CA VAL A 35 4.72 8.78 4.73
C VAL A 35 4.74 7.31 4.32
N ALA A 36 4.13 6.43 5.11
CA ALA A 36 4.03 5.00 4.79
C ALA A 36 3.32 4.75 3.43
N ALA A 37 2.27 5.51 3.11
CA ALA A 37 1.57 5.40 1.84
C ALA A 37 2.43 5.86 0.63
N ILE A 38 3.23 6.90 0.81
CA ILE A 38 4.19 7.37 -0.20
C ILE A 38 5.29 6.32 -0.43
N GLU A 39 5.85 5.78 0.65
CA GLU A 39 6.90 4.75 0.58
C GLU A 39 6.39 3.47 -0.07
N ALA A 40 5.18 3.01 0.29
CA ALA A 40 4.54 1.85 -0.33
C ALA A 40 4.31 2.05 -1.83
N THR A 41 3.94 3.27 -2.26
CA THR A 41 3.79 3.61 -3.68
C THR A 41 5.14 3.55 -4.40
N ALA A 42 6.18 4.16 -3.83
CA ALA A 42 7.51 4.12 -4.41
C ALA A 42 8.09 2.69 -4.46
N GLN A 43 7.79 1.84 -3.48
CA GLN A 43 8.19 0.44 -3.50
C GLN A 43 7.46 -0.32 -4.61
N GLN A 44 6.15 -0.14 -4.77
CA GLN A 44 5.39 -0.76 -5.84
C GLN A 44 5.93 -0.38 -7.22
N ASP A 45 6.32 0.87 -7.44
CA ASP A 45 6.88 1.32 -8.72
C ASP A 45 8.22 0.63 -9.01
N ARG A 46 9.08 0.47 -8.00
CA ARG A 46 10.36 -0.27 -8.15
C ARG A 46 10.12 -1.74 -8.48
N ASP A 47 9.23 -2.41 -7.75
CA ASP A 47 8.91 -3.82 -7.94
C ASP A 47 8.23 -4.05 -9.30
N HIS A 48 7.37 -3.13 -9.74
CA HIS A 48 6.76 -3.18 -11.06
C HIS A 48 7.81 -3.07 -12.17
N HIS A 49 8.74 -2.14 -12.05
CA HIS A 49 9.82 -2.00 -13.03
C HIS A 49 10.69 -3.27 -13.09
N LEU A 50 11.08 -3.81 -11.94
CA LEU A 50 11.89 -5.02 -11.85
C LEU A 50 11.16 -6.24 -12.43
N ALA A 51 9.93 -6.48 -11.99
CA ALA A 51 9.12 -7.60 -12.47
C ALA A 51 8.91 -7.53 -13.99
N ARG A 52 8.57 -6.36 -14.53
CA ARG A 52 8.36 -6.16 -15.95
C ARG A 52 9.63 -6.39 -16.77
N THR A 53 10.77 -5.89 -16.30
CA THR A 53 12.05 -6.03 -16.98
C THR A 53 12.52 -7.49 -16.98
N SER A 54 12.47 -8.15 -15.82
CA SER A 54 12.86 -9.55 -15.66
C SER A 54 11.95 -10.48 -16.48
N TYR A 55 10.63 -10.25 -16.44
CA TYR A 55 9.67 -11.03 -17.21
C TYR A 55 9.83 -10.81 -18.72
N ALA A 56 10.11 -9.59 -19.19
CA ALA A 56 10.38 -9.32 -20.60
C ALA A 56 11.65 -10.01 -21.07
N ALA A 57 12.72 -10.04 -20.25
CA ALA A 57 13.95 -10.76 -20.54
C ALA A 57 13.69 -12.28 -20.65
N PHE A 58 12.96 -12.86 -19.69
CA PHE A 58 12.52 -14.25 -19.76
C PHE A 58 11.77 -14.55 -21.05
N ARG A 59 10.73 -13.76 -21.37
CA ARG A 59 9.93 -13.99 -22.61
C ARG A 59 10.76 -13.92 -23.88
N ARG A 60 11.76 -13.07 -23.93
CA ARG A 60 12.68 -12.97 -25.08
C ARG A 60 13.47 -14.27 -25.24
N VAL A 61 14.08 -14.77 -24.17
CA VAL A 61 14.83 -16.04 -24.19
C VAL A 61 13.90 -17.21 -24.51
N ALA A 62 12.77 -17.31 -23.82
CA ALA A 62 11.82 -18.39 -24.03
C ALA A 62 11.32 -18.46 -25.48
N ARG A 63 11.05 -17.33 -26.13
CA ARG A 63 10.66 -17.29 -27.53
C ARG A 63 11.77 -17.72 -28.49
N THR A 64 13.03 -17.64 -28.08
CA THR A 64 14.16 -18.09 -28.91
C THR A 64 14.32 -19.62 -28.86
N VAL A 65 14.13 -20.22 -27.67
CA VAL A 65 14.42 -21.65 -27.48
C VAL A 65 13.19 -22.55 -27.56
N VAL A 66 12.01 -22.04 -27.25
CA VAL A 66 10.77 -22.81 -27.39
C VAL A 66 10.31 -22.78 -28.85
N PRO A 67 10.18 -23.91 -29.53
CA PRO A 67 9.76 -23.94 -30.93
C PRO A 67 8.40 -23.27 -31.15
N ALA A 68 8.26 -22.59 -32.29
CA ALA A 68 6.99 -21.97 -32.68
C ALA A 68 5.87 -23.03 -32.80
N GLY A 69 4.63 -22.66 -32.49
CA GLY A 69 3.46 -23.52 -32.57
C GLY A 69 2.98 -24.00 -31.19
N PRO A 70 2.57 -25.28 -31.05
CA PRO A 70 1.89 -25.78 -29.85
C PRO A 70 2.62 -25.51 -28.54
N GLY A 71 3.96 -25.62 -28.54
CA GLY A 71 4.80 -25.38 -27.35
C GLY A 71 4.72 -23.93 -26.84
N ARG A 72 4.80 -22.95 -27.74
CA ARG A 72 4.66 -21.52 -27.37
C ARG A 72 3.25 -21.17 -26.91
N ILE A 73 2.24 -21.71 -27.59
CA ILE A 73 0.84 -21.53 -27.20
C ILE A 73 0.61 -22.12 -25.83
N ALA A 74 1.05 -23.36 -25.60
CA ALA A 74 0.91 -24.03 -24.31
C ALA A 74 1.61 -23.28 -23.17
N LEU A 75 2.78 -22.65 -23.43
CA LEU A 75 3.47 -21.82 -22.44
C LEU A 75 2.85 -20.41 -22.31
N GLY A 76 1.98 -19.99 -23.24
CA GLY A 76 1.36 -18.64 -23.21
C GLY A 76 2.29 -17.52 -23.73
N LEU A 77 3.27 -17.83 -24.58
CA LEU A 77 4.23 -16.87 -25.10
C LEU A 77 3.71 -16.07 -26.30
N ASP A 78 2.66 -16.52 -26.98
CA ASP A 78 2.12 -15.86 -28.17
C ASP A 78 1.25 -14.66 -27.83
N GLU A 79 0.70 -14.62 -26.62
CA GLU A 79 -0.04 -13.46 -26.11
C GLU A 79 0.89 -12.30 -25.74
N LEU A 80 0.41 -11.06 -25.88
CA LEU A 80 1.13 -9.89 -25.37
C LEU A 80 1.04 -9.84 -23.85
N PRO A 81 2.10 -9.38 -23.15
CA PRO A 81 2.04 -9.17 -21.72
C PRO A 81 0.94 -8.16 -21.38
N PRO A 82 0.12 -8.42 -20.36
CA PRO A 82 -0.89 -7.47 -19.92
C PRO A 82 -0.28 -6.14 -19.47
N HIS A 83 -1.01 -5.04 -19.68
CA HIS A 83 -0.59 -3.71 -19.24
C HIS A 83 -0.91 -3.46 -17.75
N ARG A 84 -2.00 -4.05 -17.26
CA ARG A 84 -2.41 -3.92 -15.85
C ARG A 84 -1.51 -4.77 -14.96
N MET A 85 -1.13 -4.22 -13.80
CA MET A 85 -0.18 -4.87 -12.89
C MET A 85 -0.71 -6.20 -12.34
N ASP A 86 -1.98 -6.24 -11.94
CA ASP A 86 -2.65 -7.45 -11.45
C ASP A 86 -2.67 -8.58 -12.50
N ALA A 87 -3.07 -8.25 -13.71
CA ALA A 87 -3.10 -9.20 -14.83
C ALA A 87 -1.67 -9.62 -15.26
N LEU A 88 -0.69 -8.71 -15.14
CA LEU A 88 0.72 -9.03 -15.40
C LEU A 88 1.22 -10.06 -14.39
N VAL A 89 0.95 -9.88 -13.09
CA VAL A 89 1.32 -10.81 -12.03
C VAL A 89 0.71 -12.19 -12.30
N GLU A 90 -0.60 -12.26 -12.50
CA GLU A 90 -1.30 -13.54 -12.75
C GLU A 90 -0.75 -14.27 -13.99
N SER A 91 -0.59 -13.54 -15.09
CA SER A 91 -0.06 -14.12 -16.33
C SER A 91 1.39 -14.58 -16.17
N ALA A 92 2.24 -13.75 -15.54
CA ALA A 92 3.65 -14.06 -15.36
C ALA A 92 3.86 -15.25 -14.40
N GLU A 93 3.16 -15.31 -13.27
CA GLU A 93 3.24 -16.45 -12.35
C GLU A 93 2.84 -17.76 -13.02
N ARG A 94 1.72 -17.77 -13.74
CA ARG A 94 1.26 -18.95 -14.47
C ARG A 94 2.29 -19.42 -15.50
N ILE A 95 2.86 -18.51 -16.27
CA ILE A 95 3.83 -18.83 -17.32
C ILE A 95 5.15 -19.28 -16.73
N LEU A 96 5.68 -18.57 -15.72
CA LEU A 96 6.95 -18.92 -15.07
C LEU A 96 6.87 -20.26 -14.31
N THR A 97 5.75 -20.53 -13.64
CA THR A 97 5.53 -21.82 -12.97
C THR A 97 5.52 -22.97 -13.99
N ARG A 98 4.85 -22.79 -15.13
CA ARG A 98 4.85 -23.78 -16.20
C ARG A 98 6.22 -23.94 -16.84
N ALA A 99 6.99 -22.86 -16.96
CA ALA A 99 8.35 -22.87 -17.50
C ALA A 99 9.34 -23.68 -16.64
N GLN A 100 9.04 -23.89 -15.37
CA GLN A 100 9.84 -24.75 -14.47
C GLN A 100 9.58 -26.27 -14.66
N THR A 101 8.61 -26.63 -15.48
CA THR A 101 8.28 -28.05 -15.75
C THR A 101 8.87 -28.52 -17.07
N GLU A 102 9.14 -29.84 -17.19
CA GLU A 102 9.57 -30.44 -18.45
C GLU A 102 8.44 -30.38 -19.52
N PRO A 103 8.78 -30.20 -20.78
CA PRO A 103 10.14 -30.09 -21.37
C PRO A 103 10.74 -28.68 -21.35
N TYR A 104 10.05 -27.67 -20.84
CA TYR A 104 10.45 -26.26 -20.93
C TYR A 104 11.70 -25.96 -20.09
N ALA A 105 11.83 -26.58 -18.90
CA ALA A 105 12.98 -26.38 -18.02
C ALA A 105 14.28 -26.75 -18.72
N ALA A 106 14.36 -27.89 -19.37
CA ALA A 106 15.53 -28.32 -20.12
C ALA A 106 15.85 -27.39 -21.32
N LEU A 107 14.83 -26.94 -22.06
CA LEU A 107 14.99 -26.02 -23.18
C LEU A 107 15.55 -24.66 -22.72
N LEU A 108 15.03 -24.12 -21.61
CA LEU A 108 15.47 -22.84 -21.05
C LEU A 108 16.87 -22.91 -20.48
N ALA A 109 17.21 -24.00 -19.79
CA ALA A 109 18.54 -24.24 -19.24
C ALA A 109 19.61 -24.28 -20.35
N SER A 110 19.30 -24.82 -21.53
CA SER A 110 20.20 -24.82 -22.69
C SER A 110 20.56 -23.42 -23.20
N ALA A 111 19.74 -22.39 -22.88
CA ALA A 111 19.95 -20.99 -23.24
C ALA A 111 20.38 -20.15 -22.02
N THR A 112 21.03 -20.76 -21.05
CA THR A 112 21.50 -20.07 -19.81
C THR A 112 20.39 -19.44 -18.97
N TYR A 113 19.15 -19.88 -19.15
CA TYR A 113 18.01 -19.47 -18.33
C TYR A 113 17.56 -20.65 -17.47
N ASP A 114 18.38 -20.94 -16.47
CA ASP A 114 18.23 -22.08 -15.56
C ASP A 114 17.12 -21.88 -14.52
N VAL A 115 16.96 -22.87 -13.64
CA VAL A 115 15.96 -22.87 -12.58
C VAL A 115 16.18 -21.70 -11.59
N GLU A 116 17.42 -21.29 -11.35
CA GLU A 116 17.76 -20.18 -10.45
C GLU A 116 17.23 -18.87 -11.02
N ARG A 117 17.51 -18.56 -12.29
CA ARG A 117 16.97 -17.36 -12.97
C ARG A 117 15.45 -17.35 -13.11
N LEU A 118 14.85 -18.53 -13.35
CA LEU A 118 13.39 -18.66 -13.33
C LEU A 118 12.82 -18.31 -11.95
N THR A 119 13.46 -18.80 -10.89
CA THR A 119 13.08 -18.55 -9.50
C THR A 119 13.24 -17.08 -9.14
N GLU A 120 14.33 -16.43 -9.53
CA GLU A 120 14.56 -14.98 -9.35
C GLU A 120 13.48 -14.16 -10.06
N THR A 121 13.15 -14.50 -11.32
CA THR A 121 12.11 -13.81 -12.07
C THR A 121 10.74 -13.99 -11.42
N LEU A 122 10.43 -15.19 -10.92
CA LEU A 122 9.19 -15.45 -10.20
C LEU A 122 9.15 -14.70 -8.86
N ALA A 123 10.28 -14.61 -8.16
CA ALA A 123 10.39 -13.82 -6.93
C ALA A 123 10.11 -12.34 -7.18
N ALA A 124 10.64 -11.75 -8.26
CA ALA A 124 10.36 -10.38 -8.64
C ALA A 124 8.86 -10.15 -8.94
N VAL A 125 8.19 -11.09 -9.60
CA VAL A 125 6.75 -11.01 -9.87
C VAL A 125 5.93 -11.10 -8.57
N ARG A 126 6.33 -11.98 -7.65
CA ARG A 126 5.69 -12.11 -6.33
C ARG A 126 5.92 -10.90 -5.43
N ALA A 127 7.10 -10.28 -5.53
CA ALA A 127 7.38 -9.02 -4.83
C ALA A 127 6.43 -7.91 -5.32
N LEU A 128 6.17 -7.81 -6.63
CA LEU A 128 5.16 -6.90 -7.18
C LEU A 128 3.77 -7.20 -6.62
N ALA A 129 3.34 -8.47 -6.56
CA ALA A 129 2.05 -8.84 -5.99
C ALA A 129 1.92 -8.39 -4.52
N ALA A 130 2.96 -8.61 -3.73
CA ALA A 130 3.01 -8.18 -2.33
C ALA A 130 2.97 -6.65 -2.20
N SER A 131 3.70 -5.92 -3.04
CA SER A 131 3.73 -4.44 -3.00
C SER A 131 2.40 -3.80 -3.45
N ILE A 132 1.64 -4.42 -4.36
CA ILE A 132 0.28 -3.99 -4.71
C ILE A 132 -0.61 -4.04 -3.45
N THR A 133 -0.61 -5.17 -2.73
CA THR A 133 -1.39 -5.35 -1.51
C THR A 133 -0.93 -4.37 -0.40
N ALA A 134 0.38 -4.23 -0.20
CA ALA A 134 0.94 -3.32 0.80
C ALA A 134 0.54 -1.85 0.55
N ARG A 135 0.56 -1.40 -0.71
CA ARG A 135 0.10 -0.06 -1.08
C ARG A 135 -1.39 0.16 -0.80
N GLU A 136 -2.23 -0.84 -1.09
CA GLU A 136 -3.68 -0.74 -0.80
C GLU A 136 -3.94 -0.61 0.69
N VAL A 137 -3.22 -1.37 1.52
CA VAL A 137 -3.29 -1.27 2.99
C VAL A 137 -2.85 0.11 3.44
N ALA A 138 -1.67 0.57 3.03
CA ALA A 138 -1.13 1.86 3.43
C ALA A 138 -2.02 3.04 2.99
N ALA A 139 -2.64 2.98 1.81
CA ALA A 139 -3.59 3.99 1.34
C ALA A 139 -4.87 4.02 2.19
N ARG A 140 -5.37 2.85 2.62
CA ARG A 140 -6.52 2.73 3.53
C ARG A 140 -6.19 3.31 4.90
N ASP A 141 -5.03 2.99 5.44
CA ASP A 141 -4.58 3.47 6.76
C ASP A 141 -4.40 5.00 6.76
N ALA A 142 -3.83 5.56 5.70
CA ALA A 142 -3.72 7.02 5.53
C ALA A 142 -5.09 7.72 5.47
N LYS A 143 -6.08 7.09 4.83
CA LYS A 143 -7.46 7.57 4.81
C LYS A 143 -8.06 7.54 6.22
N HIS A 144 -7.96 6.43 6.93
CA HIS A 144 -8.47 6.29 8.30
C HIS A 144 -7.79 7.27 9.27
N ALA A 145 -6.48 7.44 9.18
CA ALA A 145 -5.77 8.43 9.99
C ALA A 145 -6.24 9.87 9.69
N THR A 146 -6.60 10.18 8.45
CA THR A 146 -7.16 11.48 8.07
C THR A 146 -8.56 11.67 8.67
N GLU A 147 -9.41 10.66 8.64
CA GLU A 147 -10.76 10.67 9.22
C GLU A 147 -10.68 10.80 10.76
N ALA A 148 -9.79 10.05 11.41
CA ALA A 148 -9.56 10.12 12.84
C ALA A 148 -9.08 11.52 13.27
N ARG A 149 -8.14 12.13 12.53
CA ARG A 149 -7.71 13.50 12.77
C ARG A 149 -8.89 14.48 12.68
N ASN A 150 -9.69 14.39 11.64
CA ASN A 150 -10.83 15.29 11.47
C ASN A 150 -11.81 15.18 12.64
N ALA A 151 -12.13 13.97 13.08
CA ALA A 151 -13.00 13.73 14.23
C ALA A 151 -12.41 14.31 15.54
N ALA A 152 -11.10 14.14 15.77
CA ALA A 152 -10.43 14.71 16.95
C ALA A 152 -10.49 16.24 16.95
N PHE A 153 -10.27 16.89 15.81
CA PHE A 153 -10.40 18.33 15.68
C PHE A 153 -11.83 18.84 15.85
N ASP A 154 -12.82 18.13 15.35
CA ASP A 154 -14.25 18.48 15.54
C ASP A 154 -14.65 18.40 17.01
N ASN A 155 -14.18 17.39 17.76
CA ASN A 155 -14.37 17.25 19.19
C ASN A 155 -13.74 18.43 19.95
N LEU A 156 -12.48 18.75 19.65
CA LEU A 156 -11.77 19.91 20.25
C LEU A 156 -12.49 21.22 19.95
N ARG A 157 -12.91 21.42 18.70
CA ARG A 157 -13.67 22.61 18.29
C ARG A 157 -15.00 22.76 19.04
N THR A 158 -15.71 21.66 19.21
CA THR A 158 -16.96 21.61 19.97
C THR A 158 -16.70 21.99 21.42
N PHE A 159 -15.67 21.46 22.05
CA PHE A 159 -15.27 21.81 23.40
C PHE A 159 -14.90 23.31 23.53
N ILE A 160 -14.09 23.86 22.62
CA ILE A 160 -13.73 25.29 22.60
C ILE A 160 -15.00 26.15 22.52
N ASN A 161 -15.98 25.78 21.70
CA ASN A 161 -17.23 26.51 21.60
C ASN A 161 -18.03 26.46 22.92
N GLN A 162 -18.04 25.32 23.63
CA GLN A 162 -18.66 25.22 24.96
C GLN A 162 -17.96 26.15 25.97
N VAL A 163 -16.64 26.18 25.99
CA VAL A 163 -15.85 27.10 26.83
C VAL A 163 -16.22 28.56 26.52
N ARG A 164 -16.28 28.93 25.26
CA ARG A 164 -16.66 30.30 24.85
C ARG A 164 -18.05 30.70 25.35
N VAL A 165 -19.02 29.81 25.26
CA VAL A 165 -20.39 30.07 25.77
C VAL A 165 -20.38 30.28 27.28
N LEU A 166 -19.68 29.42 28.03
CA LEU A 166 -19.56 29.53 29.49
C LEU A 166 -18.88 30.83 29.90
N VAL A 167 -17.76 31.18 29.30
CA VAL A 167 -17.02 32.44 29.57
C VAL A 167 -17.88 33.67 29.22
N SER A 168 -18.57 33.63 28.09
CA SER A 168 -19.47 34.75 27.71
C SER A 168 -20.64 34.93 28.69
N ALA A 169 -21.17 33.85 29.26
CA ALA A 169 -22.21 33.93 30.29
C ALA A 169 -21.66 34.51 31.59
N MET A 170 -20.41 34.18 31.95
CA MET A 170 -19.75 34.73 33.15
C MET A 170 -19.47 36.26 33.05
N LEU A 171 -19.15 36.74 31.85
CA LEU A 171 -18.81 38.14 31.62
C LEU A 171 -20.04 39.08 31.51
N ARG A 172 -21.25 38.53 31.42
CA ARG A 172 -22.51 39.27 31.36
C ARG A 172 -23.19 39.45 32.72
N LEU A 173 -22.65 38.87 33.77
CA LEU A 173 -23.08 39.01 35.16
C LEU A 173 -22.23 40.03 35.89
#